data_38845e04e8455380270e214571a33343
#
_entry.id   38845e04e8455380270e214571a33343
#
_cell.length_a   1.000
_cell.length_b   1.000
_cell.length_c   1.000
_cell.angle_alpha   90.00
_cell.angle_beta   90.00
_cell.angle_gamma   90.00
#
_symmetry.space_group_name_H-M   'P 1'
#
loop_
_entity.id
_entity.type
_entity.pdbx_description
1 polymer ?
#
loop_
_entity_poly.entity_id
_entity_poly.type
_entity_poly.pdbx_seq_one_letter_code
_entity_poly.pdbx_strand_id
1 'polypeptide(L)'
;MVVRKGYNRAWRFFGKLIVLGIMVVALQHDVHAEDTWWNEDWQYRKQITLDTTPTGADVKTNLTDVQVLLRLHTGNMNFANAKEDGSDIRFVAGDDKTVLKHHLESFDGQEELALVWVNVPVVTGGTNQDFIWMYYGNGEAVGGEDERGAFGAVSAVFHFREIEGLPADSSEKNITVDQFAGSMGLPSLIGSGISMNGLSDKMTIKTNPLLDMKDGGFTFSSWVKIAASLDNAVLFSRTGERAELVVGVDKTNLFAQIAFKGGRTFSTEKTAALSPGTWHHVAVSGSPDGMLTVFVDGIKIDWVNTGGRLPAFNGDMALGSSVNGDRFFAGELDEVRISAASLTEDRIRMEFATQGQEKTCVTAGEEVINEGGGLHSGSMGIVFKNITLDGWLIIGSLTIMGAMCWIIILTKGFSFHLMNKENKLFRDSSENEDEKMAFMGSSIEFANSSLYRLNRVAAKVMGKLIDPSKENENIVLSSKELAYFKSEIEKGMIKETGQMNSWLTVLTMSVSGAPFLGLLGTVWGVMTTFAAIAEAGEANILAIAPGVASALAATVFGLLVAIPALFGYNYLVTKVRSLTIDTHLYVDELCLLADRLFGGDK
;
A
#
# COMPACT_ATOMS: atom_id res chain seq x y z
N MET A 1 -13.14 0.08 55.70
CA MET A 1 -11.79 -0.18 55.15
C MET A 1 -11.77 -1.33 54.13
N VAL A 2 -12.75 -2.22 54.14
CA VAL A 2 -12.86 -3.40 53.23
C VAL A 2 -13.34 -3.04 51.81
N VAL A 3 -14.20 -2.03 51.65
CA VAL A 3 -14.75 -1.59 50.35
C VAL A 3 -13.67 -1.04 49.39
N ARG A 4 -12.62 -0.40 49.90
CA ARG A 4 -11.51 0.13 49.09
C ARG A 4 -10.60 -0.96 48.49
N LYS A 5 -10.52 -2.15 49.11
CA LYS A 5 -9.73 -3.29 48.58
C LYS A 5 -10.42 -4.03 47.43
N GLY A 6 -11.75 -4.07 47.39
CA GLY A 6 -12.52 -4.71 46.31
C GLY A 6 -12.45 -3.88 45.03
N TYR A 7 -12.55 -2.56 45.12
CA TYR A 7 -12.48 -1.65 43.98
C TYR A 7 -11.13 -1.73 43.24
N ASN A 8 -10.03 -1.80 44.01
CA ASN A 8 -8.68 -1.94 43.45
C ASN A 8 -8.41 -3.33 42.80
N ARG A 9 -9.09 -4.40 43.23
CA ARG A 9 -8.98 -5.73 42.60
C ARG A 9 -9.75 -5.80 41.31
N ALA A 10 -10.94 -5.21 41.25
CA ALA A 10 -11.75 -5.14 40.03
C ALA A 10 -11.05 -4.28 38.94
N TRP A 11 -10.52 -3.11 39.30
CA TRP A 11 -9.73 -2.28 38.37
C TRP A 11 -8.46 -2.99 37.84
N ARG A 12 -7.80 -3.78 38.70
CA ARG A 12 -6.66 -4.60 38.26
C ARG A 12 -7.06 -5.76 37.36
N PHE A 13 -8.26 -6.32 37.50
CA PHE A 13 -8.77 -7.38 36.64
C PHE A 13 -9.22 -6.82 35.29
N PHE A 14 -9.91 -5.69 35.25
CA PHE A 14 -10.28 -4.98 34.02
C PHE A 14 -9.07 -4.39 33.30
N GLY A 15 -8.11 -3.84 34.02
CA GLY A 15 -6.84 -3.41 33.44
C GLY A 15 -6.09 -4.58 32.78
N LYS A 16 -6.13 -5.78 33.36
CA LYS A 16 -5.55 -6.99 32.75
C LYS A 16 -6.36 -7.49 31.56
N LEU A 17 -7.69 -7.34 31.53
CA LEU A 17 -8.53 -7.71 30.38
C LEU A 17 -8.37 -6.74 29.22
N ILE A 18 -8.22 -5.44 29.48
CA ILE A 18 -7.91 -4.43 28.47
C ILE A 18 -6.49 -4.65 27.93
N VAL A 19 -5.52 -4.92 28.79
CA VAL A 19 -4.15 -5.27 28.39
C VAL A 19 -4.12 -6.61 27.65
N LEU A 20 -4.94 -7.59 28.04
CA LEU A 20 -5.06 -8.86 27.31
C LEU A 20 -5.78 -8.69 25.98
N GLY A 21 -6.79 -7.82 25.89
CA GLY A 21 -7.46 -7.45 24.63
C GLY A 21 -6.51 -6.71 23.68
N ILE A 22 -5.72 -5.77 24.19
CA ILE A 22 -4.67 -5.07 23.43
C ILE A 22 -3.53 -6.05 23.07
N MET A 23 -3.20 -6.99 23.97
CA MET A 23 -2.18 -8.01 23.71
C MET A 23 -2.66 -9.09 22.72
N VAL A 24 -3.95 -9.44 22.66
CA VAL A 24 -4.51 -10.34 21.65
C VAL A 24 -4.59 -9.67 20.28
N VAL A 25 -4.85 -8.36 20.22
CA VAL A 25 -4.73 -7.58 18.97
C VAL A 25 -3.26 -7.39 18.57
N ALA A 26 -2.33 -7.32 19.54
CA ALA A 26 -0.89 -7.25 19.28
C ALA A 26 -0.24 -8.62 18.95
N LEU A 27 -0.88 -9.75 19.27
CA LEU A 27 -0.37 -11.10 18.99
C LEU A 27 -0.89 -11.70 17.68
N GLN A 28 -1.70 -10.97 16.91
CA GLN A 28 -2.02 -11.28 15.51
C GLN A 28 -1.07 -10.61 14.51
N HIS A 29 0.09 -10.13 14.98
CA HIS A 29 1.19 -9.89 14.07
C HIS A 29 1.80 -11.26 13.78
N ASP A 30 1.40 -11.84 12.66
CA ASP A 30 2.22 -12.80 11.94
C ASP A 30 3.62 -12.22 11.89
N VAL A 31 4.62 -13.06 12.24
CA VAL A 31 6.02 -12.76 12.01
C VAL A 31 6.22 -12.72 10.49
N HIS A 32 5.76 -11.66 9.84
CA HIS A 32 6.32 -11.23 8.58
C HIS A 32 7.73 -10.72 8.91
N ALA A 33 8.72 -11.19 8.16
CA ALA A 33 10.04 -10.55 8.08
C ALA A 33 9.77 -9.04 8.06
N GLU A 34 10.49 -8.28 8.87
CA GLU A 34 10.35 -6.82 8.92
C GLU A 34 10.24 -6.33 7.48
N ASP A 35 9.06 -5.86 7.09
CA ASP A 35 8.83 -5.24 5.80
C ASP A 35 9.63 -3.93 5.83
N THR A 36 10.91 -4.04 5.49
CA THR A 36 11.81 -2.89 5.43
C THR A 36 11.27 -1.99 4.35
N TRP A 37 11.00 -0.75 4.68
CA TRP A 37 10.60 0.30 3.76
C TRP A 37 11.80 1.20 3.55
N TRP A 38 12.29 1.32 2.32
CA TRP A 38 13.53 2.06 2.03
C TRP A 38 13.52 3.49 2.60
N ASN A 39 12.41 4.21 2.44
CA ASN A 39 12.23 5.56 2.98
C ASN A 39 10.75 5.84 3.24
N GLU A 40 10.42 6.18 4.49
CA GLU A 40 9.04 6.41 4.96
C GLU A 40 8.37 7.63 4.31
N ASP A 41 9.12 8.54 3.68
CA ASP A 41 8.59 9.70 2.96
C ASP A 41 7.87 9.31 1.66
N TRP A 42 8.13 8.10 1.13
CA TRP A 42 7.44 7.55 -0.04
C TRP A 42 6.24 6.72 0.38
N GLN A 43 5.05 7.05 -0.16
CA GLN A 43 3.79 6.44 0.26
C GLN A 43 3.49 5.12 -0.45
N TYR A 44 3.99 4.94 -1.67
CA TYR A 44 3.67 3.80 -2.52
C TYR A 44 4.92 3.11 -3.01
N ARG A 45 4.86 1.77 -3.09
CA ARG A 45 5.86 0.99 -3.81
C ARG A 45 5.22 -0.13 -4.61
N LYS A 46 5.90 -0.55 -5.67
CA LYS A 46 5.58 -1.73 -6.46
C LYS A 46 6.80 -2.58 -6.68
N GLN A 47 6.61 -3.88 -6.61
CA GLN A 47 7.64 -4.84 -6.98
C GLN A 47 7.67 -4.98 -8.50
N ILE A 48 8.83 -4.79 -9.11
CA ILE A 48 9.06 -4.99 -10.55
C ILE A 48 9.90 -6.25 -10.70
N THR A 49 9.29 -7.32 -11.13
CA THR A 49 9.92 -8.63 -11.32
C THR A 49 10.59 -8.73 -12.68
N LEU A 50 11.79 -9.29 -12.71
CA LEU A 50 12.58 -9.55 -13.92
C LEU A 50 12.57 -11.05 -14.20
N ASP A 51 11.92 -11.47 -15.28
CA ASP A 51 11.82 -12.88 -15.69
C ASP A 51 12.90 -13.20 -16.73
N THR A 52 13.91 -13.94 -16.31
CA THR A 52 15.01 -14.45 -17.16
C THR A 52 14.80 -15.90 -17.59
N THR A 53 13.68 -16.54 -17.24
CA THR A 53 13.34 -17.91 -17.66
C THR A 53 13.07 -17.99 -19.17
N PRO A 54 12.95 -19.20 -19.76
CA PRO A 54 12.61 -19.35 -21.18
C PRO A 54 11.28 -18.71 -21.60
N THR A 55 10.37 -18.46 -20.67
CA THR A 55 9.11 -17.75 -20.93
C THR A 55 9.25 -16.23 -20.90
N GLY A 56 10.28 -15.72 -20.25
CA GLY A 56 10.67 -14.32 -20.19
C GLY A 56 11.78 -13.97 -21.19
N ALA A 57 12.92 -13.49 -20.70
CA ALA A 57 14.05 -13.08 -21.55
C ALA A 57 14.92 -14.24 -22.07
N ASP A 58 14.78 -15.46 -21.56
CA ASP A 58 15.58 -16.66 -21.90
C ASP A 58 17.10 -16.44 -21.69
N VAL A 59 17.47 -15.83 -20.58
CA VAL A 59 18.87 -15.57 -20.17
C VAL A 59 19.32 -16.67 -19.24
N LYS A 60 20.51 -17.25 -19.50
CA LYS A 60 21.01 -18.43 -18.78
C LYS A 60 22.11 -18.11 -17.79
N THR A 61 22.84 -17.02 -18.03
CA THR A 61 23.98 -16.60 -17.21
C THR A 61 23.66 -15.34 -16.41
N ASN A 62 24.31 -15.16 -15.28
CA ASN A 62 24.17 -13.92 -14.52
C ASN A 62 24.77 -12.75 -15.30
N LEU A 63 24.03 -11.65 -15.31
CA LEU A 63 24.42 -10.40 -15.97
C LEU A 63 24.64 -9.31 -14.92
N THR A 64 25.56 -8.40 -15.20
CA THR A 64 25.85 -7.24 -14.36
C THR A 64 25.59 -5.93 -15.09
N ASP A 65 25.24 -4.88 -14.37
CA ASP A 65 25.00 -3.54 -14.91
C ASP A 65 24.04 -3.53 -16.11
N VAL A 66 22.83 -4.10 -15.90
CA VAL A 66 21.81 -4.28 -16.95
C VAL A 66 20.90 -3.05 -17.01
N GLN A 67 20.84 -2.41 -18.19
CA GLN A 67 19.85 -1.34 -18.43
C GLN A 67 18.51 -1.96 -18.81
N VAL A 68 17.54 -1.85 -17.91
CA VAL A 68 16.17 -2.36 -18.07
C VAL A 68 15.25 -1.20 -18.42
N LEU A 69 14.52 -1.32 -19.53
CA LEU A 69 13.46 -0.37 -19.87
C LEU A 69 12.15 -0.77 -19.20
N LEU A 70 11.58 0.14 -18.42
CA LEU A 70 10.26 0.02 -17.84
C LEU A 70 9.27 0.86 -18.65
N ARG A 71 8.19 0.23 -19.11
CA ARG A 71 7.07 0.91 -19.75
C ARG A 71 5.95 1.02 -18.72
N LEU A 72 5.76 2.23 -18.19
CA LEU A 72 4.72 2.51 -17.19
C LEU A 72 3.46 3.00 -17.88
N HIS A 73 2.33 2.50 -17.45
CA HIS A 73 1.00 2.85 -17.95
C HIS A 73 -0.07 2.58 -16.87
N THR A 74 -1.32 2.98 -17.07
CA THR A 74 -2.44 2.80 -16.13
C THR A 74 -2.59 1.39 -15.56
N GLY A 75 -2.22 0.36 -16.33
CA GLY A 75 -2.30 -1.05 -15.89
C GLY A 75 -1.23 -1.46 -14.89
N ASN A 76 -0.12 -0.71 -14.77
CA ASN A 76 1.00 -1.09 -13.91
C ASN A 76 1.48 0.03 -12.98
N MET A 77 0.98 1.27 -13.11
CA MET A 77 1.26 2.39 -12.21
C MET A 77 0.01 3.25 -12.03
N ASN A 78 -0.18 3.81 -10.84
CA ASN A 78 -1.19 4.82 -10.57
C ASN A 78 -0.54 6.21 -10.65
N PHE A 79 -0.65 6.87 -11.80
CA PHE A 79 -0.04 8.18 -12.06
C PHE A 79 -0.58 9.29 -11.15
N ALA A 80 -1.84 9.18 -10.69
CA ALA A 80 -2.42 10.14 -9.76
C ALA A 80 -1.73 10.17 -8.39
N ASN A 81 -1.00 9.11 -8.04
CA ASN A 81 -0.24 9.00 -6.81
C ASN A 81 1.21 9.51 -6.93
N ALA A 82 1.69 9.82 -8.14
CA ALA A 82 3.02 10.36 -8.39
C ALA A 82 2.96 11.87 -8.66
N LYS A 83 4.10 12.53 -8.64
CA LYS A 83 4.21 13.91 -9.09
C LYS A 83 3.97 14.01 -10.60
N GLU A 84 3.42 15.14 -11.06
CA GLU A 84 3.07 15.40 -12.45
C GLU A 84 4.26 15.26 -13.43
N ASP A 85 5.49 15.46 -12.94
CA ASP A 85 6.74 15.35 -13.68
C ASP A 85 7.49 14.03 -13.45
N GLY A 86 6.97 13.12 -12.63
CA GLY A 86 7.62 11.86 -12.26
C GLY A 86 8.88 12.02 -11.38
N SER A 87 9.19 13.23 -10.92
CA SER A 87 10.43 13.52 -10.18
C SER A 87 10.54 12.83 -8.81
N ASP A 88 9.46 12.26 -8.29
CA ASP A 88 9.40 11.47 -7.06
C ASP A 88 9.63 9.96 -7.27
N ILE A 89 9.70 9.48 -8.51
CA ILE A 89 9.95 8.05 -8.77
C ILE A 89 11.37 7.70 -8.35
N ARG A 90 11.50 6.57 -7.63
CA ARG A 90 12.79 5.97 -7.22
C ARG A 90 12.77 4.49 -7.47
N PHE A 91 13.94 3.97 -7.82
CA PHE A 91 14.13 2.53 -7.93
C PHE A 91 15.14 2.07 -6.87
N VAL A 92 14.82 0.96 -6.23
CA VAL A 92 15.62 0.37 -5.15
C VAL A 92 15.80 -1.11 -5.44
N ALA A 93 16.98 -1.65 -5.20
CA ALA A 93 17.25 -3.07 -5.40
C ALA A 93 16.34 -3.95 -4.49
N GLY A 94 16.28 -5.25 -4.75
CA GLY A 94 15.48 -6.19 -3.98
C GLY A 94 15.85 -6.26 -2.49
N ASP A 95 16.99 -5.70 -2.09
CA ASP A 95 17.41 -5.56 -0.67
C ASP A 95 16.68 -4.44 0.07
N ASP A 96 15.87 -3.66 -0.64
CA ASP A 96 15.12 -2.50 -0.14
C ASP A 96 15.99 -1.44 0.57
N LYS A 97 17.23 -1.27 0.11
CA LYS A 97 18.22 -0.32 0.66
C LYS A 97 19.03 0.38 -0.41
N THR A 98 19.44 -0.35 -1.44
CA THR A 98 20.32 0.17 -2.48
C THR A 98 19.53 0.91 -3.54
N VAL A 99 19.65 2.24 -3.59
CA VAL A 99 19.00 3.07 -4.62
C VAL A 99 19.69 2.82 -5.97
N LEU A 100 18.88 2.56 -7.00
CA LEU A 100 19.33 2.32 -8.37
C LEU A 100 19.33 3.61 -9.18
N LYS A 101 20.32 3.74 -10.06
CA LYS A 101 20.39 4.82 -11.02
C LYS A 101 19.33 4.62 -12.11
N HIS A 102 18.64 5.67 -12.48
CA HIS A 102 17.60 5.64 -13.48
C HIS A 102 17.56 6.93 -14.31
N HIS A 103 16.92 6.83 -15.46
CA HIS A 103 16.69 7.94 -16.38
C HIS A 103 15.25 7.91 -16.88
N LEU A 104 14.55 9.04 -16.79
CA LEU A 104 13.22 9.23 -17.36
C LEU A 104 13.36 9.63 -18.83
N GLU A 105 13.24 8.65 -19.74
CA GLU A 105 13.21 8.90 -21.18
C GLU A 105 12.04 9.79 -21.58
N SER A 106 10.86 9.48 -21.02
CA SER A 106 9.65 10.29 -21.13
C SER A 106 8.74 10.04 -19.93
N PHE A 107 8.01 11.09 -19.51
CA PHE A 107 6.95 10.98 -18.52
C PHE A 107 5.81 11.92 -18.90
N ASP A 108 4.63 11.38 -19.13
CA ASP A 108 3.40 12.11 -19.42
C ASP A 108 2.32 11.69 -18.40
N GLY A 109 2.12 12.52 -17.38
CA GLY A 109 1.13 12.28 -16.34
C GLY A 109 -0.31 12.44 -16.82
N GLN A 110 -0.56 13.11 -17.96
CA GLN A 110 -1.91 13.30 -18.51
C GLN A 110 -2.34 12.12 -19.37
N GLU A 111 -1.44 11.63 -20.23
CA GLU A 111 -1.64 10.43 -21.04
C GLU A 111 -1.38 9.15 -20.23
N GLU A 112 -0.86 9.28 -19.00
CA GLU A 112 -0.53 8.18 -18.09
C GLU A 112 0.43 7.16 -18.71
N LEU A 113 1.49 7.67 -19.33
CA LEU A 113 2.54 6.91 -19.99
C LEU A 113 3.92 7.39 -19.55
N ALA A 114 4.83 6.46 -19.26
CA ALA A 114 6.24 6.78 -19.03
C ALA A 114 7.17 5.68 -19.52
N LEU A 115 8.37 6.10 -19.96
CA LEU A 115 9.48 5.25 -20.30
C LEU A 115 10.64 5.54 -19.36
N VAL A 116 11.11 4.53 -18.65
CA VAL A 116 12.13 4.70 -17.62
C VAL A 116 13.22 3.65 -17.78
N TRP A 117 14.45 4.11 -17.92
CA TRP A 117 15.63 3.25 -17.88
C TRP A 117 16.12 3.08 -16.44
N VAL A 118 16.35 1.85 -16.04
CA VAL A 118 16.90 1.53 -14.70
C VAL A 118 18.15 0.66 -14.86
N ASN A 119 19.25 1.08 -14.22
CA ASN A 119 20.45 0.25 -14.14
C ASN A 119 20.33 -0.76 -13.00
N VAL A 120 20.20 -2.04 -13.35
CA VAL A 120 20.10 -3.14 -12.38
C VAL A 120 21.50 -3.76 -12.24
N PRO A 121 22.10 -3.70 -11.02
CA PRO A 121 23.49 -4.13 -10.82
C PRO A 121 23.74 -5.61 -11.13
N VAL A 122 22.77 -6.47 -10.79
CA VAL A 122 22.85 -7.91 -11.03
C VAL A 122 21.49 -8.44 -11.44
N VAL A 123 21.47 -9.23 -12.50
CA VAL A 123 20.30 -9.98 -12.96
C VAL A 123 20.72 -11.45 -13.05
N THR A 124 20.05 -12.32 -12.31
CA THR A 124 20.34 -13.76 -12.26
C THR A 124 19.74 -14.48 -13.46
N GLY A 125 20.51 -15.37 -14.09
CA GLY A 125 20.02 -16.15 -15.22
C GLY A 125 19.09 -17.29 -14.81
N GLY A 126 18.06 -17.57 -15.63
CA GLY A 126 17.17 -18.73 -15.49
C GLY A 126 16.17 -18.64 -14.33
N THR A 127 15.85 -17.45 -13.83
CA THR A 127 14.92 -17.25 -12.71
C THR A 127 13.89 -16.17 -12.99
N ASN A 128 12.78 -16.20 -12.25
CA ASN A 128 11.78 -15.15 -12.16
C ASN A 128 11.67 -14.61 -10.72
N GLN A 129 12.72 -14.81 -9.92
CA GLN A 129 12.74 -14.39 -8.52
C GLN A 129 13.43 -13.03 -8.32
N ASP A 130 14.17 -12.56 -9.33
CA ASP A 130 14.82 -11.25 -9.26
C ASP A 130 13.79 -10.15 -9.42
N PHE A 131 13.89 -9.13 -8.58
CA PHE A 131 13.02 -7.97 -8.61
C PHE A 131 13.74 -6.71 -8.13
N ILE A 132 13.17 -5.58 -8.47
CA ILE A 132 13.50 -4.27 -7.92
C ILE A 132 12.22 -3.63 -7.38
N TRP A 133 12.36 -2.68 -6.47
CA TRP A 133 11.25 -1.86 -5.99
C TRP A 133 11.17 -0.56 -6.78
N MET A 134 9.97 -0.16 -7.18
CA MET A 134 9.64 1.17 -7.68
C MET A 134 8.85 1.91 -6.60
N TYR A 135 9.38 3.02 -6.11
CA TYR A 135 8.78 3.90 -5.09
C TYR A 135 8.28 5.19 -5.71
N TYR A 136 7.13 5.69 -5.27
CA TYR A 136 6.53 6.97 -5.68
C TYR A 136 5.56 7.50 -4.62
N GLY A 137 5.00 8.70 -4.79
CA GLY A 137 4.05 9.30 -3.87
C GLY A 137 4.69 10.15 -2.78
N ASN A 138 5.83 10.80 -3.08
CA ASN A 138 6.42 11.82 -2.22
C ASN A 138 6.36 13.18 -2.89
N GLY A 139 5.36 14.00 -2.53
CA GLY A 139 5.17 15.35 -3.11
C GLY A 139 6.31 16.33 -2.87
N GLU A 140 7.13 16.10 -1.83
CA GLU A 140 8.28 16.96 -1.48
C GLU A 140 9.60 16.47 -2.10
N ALA A 141 9.59 15.33 -2.82
CA ALA A 141 10.79 14.77 -3.40
C ALA A 141 11.38 15.73 -4.46
N VAL A 142 12.70 15.90 -4.41
CA VAL A 142 13.47 16.51 -5.48
C VAL A 142 13.83 15.47 -6.53
N GLY A 143 14.09 15.85 -7.78
CA GLY A 143 14.49 14.91 -8.83
C GLY A 143 15.65 14.02 -8.41
N GLY A 144 15.53 12.71 -8.65
CA GLY A 144 16.56 11.72 -8.30
C GLY A 144 17.13 11.01 -9.52
N GLU A 145 16.89 11.53 -10.69
CA GLU A 145 17.38 11.03 -11.96
C GLU A 145 18.91 11.16 -12.05
N ASP A 146 19.56 10.11 -12.56
CA ASP A 146 20.98 10.10 -12.92
C ASP A 146 21.11 9.48 -14.32
N GLU A 147 20.79 10.26 -15.35
CA GLU A 147 20.81 9.83 -16.75
C GLU A 147 22.13 9.13 -17.10
N ARG A 148 23.25 9.78 -16.84
CA ARG A 148 24.57 9.25 -17.20
C ARG A 148 24.92 7.98 -16.42
N GLY A 149 24.59 7.96 -15.14
CA GLY A 149 24.85 6.81 -14.31
C GLY A 149 23.96 5.60 -14.64
N ALA A 150 22.78 5.82 -15.22
CA ALA A 150 21.93 4.74 -15.70
C ALA A 150 22.59 3.97 -16.86
N PHE A 151 23.47 4.60 -17.63
CA PHE A 151 24.17 4.01 -18.78
C PHE A 151 25.69 3.86 -18.58
N GLY A 152 26.18 3.85 -17.35
CA GLY A 152 27.62 3.82 -17.01
C GLY A 152 28.42 2.66 -17.63
N ALA A 153 27.79 1.51 -17.85
CA ALA A 153 28.41 0.34 -18.46
C ALA A 153 28.57 0.44 -20.00
N VAL A 154 27.85 1.36 -20.66
CA VAL A 154 27.87 1.55 -22.11
C VAL A 154 28.85 2.66 -22.48
N SER A 155 29.49 2.55 -23.65
CA SER A 155 30.49 3.54 -24.06
C SER A 155 29.88 4.76 -24.75
N ALA A 156 28.77 4.61 -25.45
CA ALA A 156 27.95 5.69 -25.98
C ALA A 156 26.52 5.18 -26.19
N VAL A 157 25.53 6.04 -25.86
CA VAL A 157 24.08 5.79 -26.04
C VAL A 157 23.43 7.02 -26.63
N PHE A 158 22.69 6.84 -27.71
CA PHE A 158 21.97 7.91 -28.40
C PHE A 158 20.48 7.57 -28.45
N HIS A 159 19.64 8.35 -27.73
CA HIS A 159 18.17 8.23 -27.69
C HIS A 159 17.49 9.11 -28.76
N PHE A 160 18.22 10.07 -29.35
CA PHE A 160 17.74 10.99 -30.41
C PHE A 160 16.51 11.83 -30.05
N ARG A 161 16.42 12.23 -28.78
CA ARG A 161 15.29 13.03 -28.27
C ARG A 161 15.38 14.53 -28.62
N GLU A 162 16.53 14.97 -29.12
CA GLU A 162 16.75 16.34 -29.52
C GLU A 162 15.91 16.67 -30.76
N ILE A 163 15.32 17.88 -30.76
CA ILE A 163 14.53 18.38 -31.90
C ILE A 163 15.42 19.14 -32.87
N GLU A 164 16.49 19.75 -32.38
CA GLU A 164 17.45 20.53 -33.13
C GLU A 164 18.89 20.31 -32.64
N GLY A 165 19.88 20.54 -33.48
CA GLY A 165 21.29 20.44 -33.13
C GLY A 165 21.92 19.08 -33.47
N LEU A 166 22.83 18.63 -32.61
CA LEU A 166 23.50 17.33 -32.75
C LEU A 166 22.96 16.35 -31.71
N PRO A 167 22.86 15.05 -32.05
CA PRO A 167 22.51 14.02 -31.09
C PRO A 167 23.45 14.02 -29.88
N ALA A 168 22.90 13.93 -28.68
CA ALA A 168 23.66 13.90 -27.44
C ALA A 168 23.85 12.44 -26.95
N ASP A 169 25.03 12.17 -26.37
CA ASP A 169 25.34 10.91 -25.72
C ASP A 169 24.89 10.94 -24.26
N SER A 170 24.01 10.03 -23.88
CA SER A 170 23.49 9.84 -22.53
C SER A 170 24.38 9.00 -21.62
N SER A 171 25.53 8.51 -22.12
CA SER A 171 26.48 7.74 -21.30
C SER A 171 27.36 8.64 -20.41
N GLU A 172 28.01 8.04 -19.41
CA GLU A 172 29.00 8.74 -18.57
C GLU A 172 30.16 9.35 -19.36
N LYS A 173 30.44 8.83 -20.57
CA LYS A 173 31.59 9.26 -21.39
C LYS A 173 31.32 10.54 -22.17
N ASN A 174 30.04 10.90 -22.35
CA ASN A 174 29.61 12.14 -23.00
C ASN A 174 30.31 12.38 -24.34
N ILE A 175 30.17 11.44 -25.25
CA ILE A 175 30.81 11.47 -26.58
C ILE A 175 30.17 12.54 -27.45
N THR A 176 31.00 13.39 -28.05
CA THR A 176 30.53 14.47 -28.92
C THR A 176 30.36 13.96 -30.36
N VAL A 177 29.20 14.19 -30.95
CA VAL A 177 28.93 14.01 -32.37
C VAL A 177 29.57 15.17 -33.16
N ASP A 178 30.28 14.88 -34.23
CA ASP A 178 30.96 15.88 -35.07
C ASP A 178 30.00 16.48 -36.12
N GLN A 179 29.23 15.61 -36.80
CA GLN A 179 28.24 16.01 -37.79
C GLN A 179 27.02 15.09 -37.74
N PHE A 180 25.87 15.68 -37.99
CA PHE A 180 24.62 14.95 -38.17
C PHE A 180 23.84 15.57 -39.36
N ALA A 181 23.39 14.71 -40.25
CA ALA A 181 22.41 14.99 -41.27
C ALA A 181 21.37 13.91 -41.26
N GLY A 182 20.12 14.27 -41.13
CA GLY A 182 18.97 13.39 -41.00
C GLY A 182 17.82 14.09 -40.29
N SER A 183 16.70 13.45 -40.12
CA SER A 183 15.58 13.94 -39.29
C SER A 183 15.65 13.29 -37.92
N MET A 184 15.53 14.08 -36.86
CA MET A 184 15.67 13.70 -35.45
C MET A 184 14.40 14.05 -34.65
N GLY A 185 14.23 13.48 -33.47
CA GLY A 185 13.07 13.74 -32.62
C GLY A 185 11.76 13.17 -33.16
N LEU A 186 11.82 12.16 -34.02
CA LEU A 186 10.65 11.50 -34.60
C LEU A 186 10.10 10.43 -33.63
N PRO A 187 8.77 10.29 -33.49
CA PRO A 187 8.20 9.19 -32.71
C PRO A 187 8.74 7.84 -33.17
N SER A 188 9.28 7.05 -32.23
CA SER A 188 9.97 5.82 -32.52
C SER A 188 9.47 4.66 -31.65
N LEU A 189 10.20 3.54 -31.63
CA LEU A 189 9.90 2.38 -30.80
C LEU A 189 10.03 2.69 -29.30
N ILE A 190 11.06 3.50 -28.96
CA ILE A 190 11.36 3.94 -27.60
C ILE A 190 11.53 5.47 -27.65
N GLY A 191 10.52 6.20 -27.19
CA GLY A 191 10.57 7.66 -27.21
C GLY A 191 10.76 8.26 -28.59
N SER A 192 11.97 8.68 -28.91
CA SER A 192 12.33 9.35 -30.15
C SER A 192 13.42 8.62 -30.92
N GLY A 193 13.44 8.79 -32.23
CA GLY A 193 14.45 8.21 -33.12
C GLY A 193 14.84 9.14 -34.28
N ILE A 194 15.65 8.63 -35.18
CA ILE A 194 16.09 9.32 -36.39
C ILE A 194 15.62 8.60 -37.67
N SER A 195 15.43 9.40 -38.71
CA SER A 195 15.22 8.90 -40.09
C SER A 195 16.33 9.36 -41.01
N MET A 196 16.81 8.46 -41.83
CA MET A 196 17.88 8.67 -42.82
C MET A 196 17.38 8.38 -44.24
N ASN A 197 17.76 9.25 -45.18
CA ASN A 197 17.21 9.28 -46.57
C ASN A 197 17.88 8.32 -47.55
N GLY A 198 18.99 7.65 -47.19
CA GLY A 198 19.73 6.76 -48.08
C GLY A 198 20.55 7.44 -49.18
N LEU A 199 20.69 8.77 -49.15
CA LEU A 199 21.39 9.52 -50.20
C LEU A 199 22.57 10.34 -49.63
N SER A 200 22.40 10.97 -48.50
CA SER A 200 23.35 11.90 -47.90
C SER A 200 23.38 11.88 -46.39
N ASP A 201 22.34 11.33 -45.73
CA ASP A 201 22.16 11.42 -44.30
C ASP A 201 23.12 10.48 -43.57
N LYS A 202 23.77 11.03 -42.54
CA LYS A 202 24.74 10.33 -41.72
C LYS A 202 24.99 11.06 -40.39
N MET A 203 25.47 10.32 -39.41
CA MET A 203 26.08 10.85 -38.22
C MET A 203 27.56 10.47 -38.18
N THR A 204 28.45 11.43 -37.83
CA THR A 204 29.88 11.12 -37.73
C THR A 204 30.40 11.47 -36.32
N ILE A 205 31.27 10.60 -35.84
CA ILE A 205 31.99 10.79 -34.59
C ILE A 205 33.50 10.69 -34.90
N LYS A 206 34.24 11.72 -34.57
CA LYS A 206 35.68 11.73 -34.72
C LYS A 206 36.36 10.77 -33.74
N THR A 207 37.56 10.40 -34.09
CA THR A 207 38.44 9.59 -33.22
C THR A 207 38.40 10.11 -31.80
N ASN A 208 38.00 9.22 -30.88
CA ASN A 208 37.88 9.51 -29.44
C ASN A 208 38.49 8.38 -28.61
N PRO A 209 39.50 8.63 -27.78
CA PRO A 209 40.17 7.62 -26.96
C PRO A 209 39.23 6.89 -25.99
N LEU A 210 38.10 7.50 -25.59
CA LEU A 210 37.11 6.91 -24.69
C LEU A 210 36.32 5.76 -25.37
N LEU A 211 36.30 5.75 -26.70
CA LEU A 211 35.65 4.73 -27.50
C LEU A 211 36.66 3.72 -28.07
N ASP A 212 37.95 3.82 -27.73
CA ASP A 212 38.96 2.92 -28.27
C ASP A 212 38.64 1.45 -27.92
N MET A 213 38.37 0.69 -28.95
CA MET A 213 38.20 -0.77 -28.89
C MET A 213 39.58 -1.43 -28.81
N LYS A 214 40.32 -1.13 -27.72
CA LYS A 214 41.60 -1.78 -27.40
C LYS A 214 41.30 -3.24 -27.15
N ASP A 215 42.17 -4.12 -27.23
CA ASP A 215 41.98 -5.55 -26.97
C ASP A 215 40.96 -6.25 -27.88
N GLY A 216 40.37 -5.56 -28.87
CA GLY A 216 39.54 -6.13 -29.92
C GLY A 216 38.10 -6.48 -29.55
N GLY A 217 37.64 -6.18 -28.33
CA GLY A 217 36.24 -6.35 -27.95
C GLY A 217 35.41 -5.13 -28.34
N PHE A 218 34.26 -5.33 -28.93
CA PHE A 218 33.28 -4.30 -29.19
C PHE A 218 31.87 -4.86 -29.35
N THR A 219 30.86 -4.01 -29.16
CA THR A 219 29.48 -4.31 -29.56
C THR A 219 28.83 -3.02 -30.08
N PHE A 220 28.16 -3.15 -31.21
CA PHE A 220 27.22 -2.18 -31.74
C PHE A 220 25.83 -2.77 -31.66
N SER A 221 24.83 -2.03 -31.13
CA SER A 221 23.42 -2.43 -31.14
C SER A 221 22.52 -1.23 -31.44
N SER A 222 21.39 -1.48 -32.08
CA SER A 222 20.37 -0.46 -32.37
C SER A 222 19.06 -1.15 -32.78
N TRP A 223 17.95 -0.47 -32.54
CA TRP A 223 16.71 -0.76 -33.26
C TRP A 223 16.78 -0.17 -34.66
N VAL A 224 16.40 -0.97 -35.64
CA VAL A 224 16.51 -0.65 -37.08
C VAL A 224 15.20 -0.95 -37.77
N LYS A 225 14.67 0.01 -38.52
CA LYS A 225 13.53 -0.18 -39.42
C LYS A 225 13.93 0.23 -40.84
N ILE A 226 14.16 -0.74 -41.73
CA ILE A 226 14.51 -0.45 -43.12
C ILE A 226 13.27 0.01 -43.91
N ALA A 227 13.41 1.05 -44.71
CA ALA A 227 12.31 1.58 -45.52
C ALA A 227 11.88 0.62 -46.65
N ALA A 228 12.86 -0.02 -47.28
CA ALA A 228 12.71 -0.95 -48.37
C ALA A 228 13.96 -1.85 -48.52
N SER A 229 14.04 -2.65 -49.57
CA SER A 229 15.26 -3.35 -49.95
C SER A 229 16.40 -2.35 -50.23
N LEU A 230 17.56 -2.54 -49.61
CA LEU A 230 18.73 -1.66 -49.70
C LEU A 230 19.85 -2.32 -50.50
N ASP A 231 20.63 -1.53 -51.22
CA ASP A 231 21.76 -2.06 -51.98
C ASP A 231 23.06 -1.79 -51.23
N ASN A 232 23.55 -2.80 -50.48
CA ASN A 232 24.82 -2.77 -49.75
C ASN A 232 25.00 -1.53 -48.85
N ALA A 233 23.93 -1.12 -48.17
CA ALA A 233 23.89 0.05 -47.28
C ALA A 233 24.62 -0.22 -45.98
N VAL A 234 25.16 0.83 -45.36
CA VAL A 234 25.92 0.76 -44.11
C VAL A 234 25.13 1.39 -42.98
N LEU A 235 24.86 0.58 -41.94
CA LEU A 235 24.28 1.04 -40.69
C LEU A 235 25.33 1.72 -39.80
N PHE A 236 26.47 1.03 -39.63
CA PHE A 236 27.57 1.51 -38.80
C PHE A 236 28.89 1.13 -39.41
N SER A 237 29.85 2.06 -39.38
CA SER A 237 31.21 1.78 -39.80
C SER A 237 32.23 2.45 -38.87
N ARG A 238 33.37 1.83 -38.72
CA ARG A 238 34.49 2.36 -37.97
C ARG A 238 35.83 2.00 -38.56
N THR A 239 36.70 2.99 -38.69
CA THR A 239 38.06 2.78 -39.16
C THR A 239 39.02 2.45 -38.03
N GLY A 240 40.07 1.74 -38.37
CA GLY A 240 41.24 1.49 -37.56
C GLY A 240 42.52 1.62 -38.34
N GLU A 241 43.68 1.52 -37.69
CA GLU A 241 44.97 1.59 -38.39
C GLU A 241 45.15 0.47 -39.40
N ARG A 242 44.63 -0.73 -39.10
CA ARG A 242 44.89 -1.96 -39.90
C ARG A 242 43.64 -2.50 -40.61
N ALA A 243 42.47 -2.09 -40.20
CA ALA A 243 41.22 -2.61 -40.75
C ALA A 243 40.06 -1.61 -40.62
N GLU A 244 38.99 -1.86 -41.32
CA GLU A 244 37.70 -1.19 -41.21
C GLU A 244 36.66 -2.22 -40.81
N LEU A 245 35.80 -1.84 -39.87
CA LEU A 245 34.60 -2.55 -39.45
C LEU A 245 33.40 -1.95 -40.14
N VAL A 246 32.55 -2.77 -40.72
CA VAL A 246 31.28 -2.38 -41.35
C VAL A 246 30.18 -3.29 -40.85
N VAL A 247 29.08 -2.72 -40.42
CA VAL A 247 27.78 -3.36 -40.21
C VAL A 247 26.83 -2.80 -41.24
N GLY A 248 26.23 -3.63 -42.04
CA GLY A 248 25.43 -3.17 -43.18
C GLY A 248 24.26 -4.08 -43.52
N VAL A 249 23.43 -3.59 -44.41
CA VAL A 249 22.26 -4.31 -44.94
C VAL A 249 22.40 -4.39 -46.45
N ASP A 250 22.33 -5.62 -47.01
CA ASP A 250 22.28 -5.87 -48.44
C ASP A 250 20.94 -6.51 -48.82
N LYS A 251 20.16 -5.80 -49.60
CA LYS A 251 18.73 -6.07 -49.83
C LYS A 251 17.95 -5.95 -48.50
N THR A 252 17.69 -7.06 -47.86
CA THR A 252 17.06 -7.13 -46.56
C THR A 252 17.97 -7.83 -45.51
N ASN A 253 19.16 -8.29 -45.93
CA ASN A 253 20.00 -9.14 -45.09
C ASN A 253 21.07 -8.34 -44.37
N LEU A 254 21.10 -8.47 -43.03
CA LEU A 254 22.15 -7.91 -42.20
C LEU A 254 23.46 -8.66 -42.41
N PHE A 255 24.57 -7.94 -42.42
CA PHE A 255 25.91 -8.50 -42.41
C PHE A 255 26.88 -7.67 -41.58
N ALA A 256 27.95 -8.32 -41.12
CA ALA A 256 29.07 -7.64 -40.49
C ALA A 256 30.38 -8.04 -41.21
N GLN A 257 31.26 -7.07 -41.43
CA GLN A 257 32.48 -7.26 -42.20
C GLN A 257 33.68 -6.57 -41.56
N ILE A 258 34.82 -7.24 -41.55
CA ILE A 258 36.11 -6.63 -41.22
C ILE A 258 37.01 -6.74 -42.46
N ALA A 259 37.36 -5.57 -43.01
CA ALA A 259 38.24 -5.46 -44.16
C ALA A 259 39.64 -4.99 -43.71
N PHE A 260 40.64 -5.85 -43.83
CA PHE A 260 42.03 -5.51 -43.51
C PHE A 260 42.70 -4.77 -44.66
N LYS A 261 43.50 -3.74 -44.35
CA LYS A 261 44.25 -2.94 -45.34
C LYS A 261 45.23 -3.78 -46.17
N GLY A 262 45.52 -5.01 -45.80
CA GLY A 262 46.30 -6.00 -46.55
C GLY A 262 45.50 -6.83 -47.55
N GLY A 263 44.23 -6.49 -47.84
CA GLY A 263 43.37 -7.11 -48.85
C GLY A 263 42.58 -8.32 -48.40
N ARG A 264 42.71 -8.77 -47.14
CA ARG A 264 41.85 -9.83 -46.59
C ARG A 264 40.58 -9.24 -46.02
N THR A 265 39.44 -9.85 -46.35
CA THR A 265 38.13 -9.46 -45.83
C THR A 265 37.46 -10.68 -45.23
N PHE A 266 36.90 -10.52 -44.05
CA PHE A 266 36.08 -11.50 -43.34
C PHE A 266 34.68 -10.93 -43.23
N SER A 267 33.68 -11.66 -43.66
CA SER A 267 32.28 -11.23 -43.63
C SER A 267 31.42 -12.38 -43.14
N THR A 268 30.41 -12.10 -42.37
CA THR A 268 29.31 -13.03 -42.14
C THR A 268 28.52 -13.24 -43.42
N GLU A 269 27.77 -14.34 -43.47
CA GLU A 269 26.83 -14.57 -44.55
C GLU A 269 25.65 -13.57 -44.47
N LYS A 270 25.10 -13.23 -45.64
CA LYS A 270 23.94 -12.32 -45.71
C LYS A 270 22.65 -13.13 -45.58
N THR A 271 22.37 -13.68 -44.42
CA THR A 271 21.25 -14.61 -44.18
C THR A 271 20.15 -14.07 -43.24
N ALA A 272 20.45 -13.03 -42.45
CA ALA A 272 19.52 -12.45 -41.51
C ALA A 272 18.59 -11.42 -42.18
N ALA A 273 17.37 -11.82 -42.56
CA ALA A 273 16.43 -10.95 -43.23
C ALA A 273 15.70 -10.02 -42.25
N LEU A 274 15.83 -8.70 -42.48
CA LEU A 274 15.04 -7.64 -41.85
C LEU A 274 13.78 -7.39 -42.67
N SER A 275 12.61 -7.42 -42.06
CA SER A 275 11.34 -7.13 -42.74
C SER A 275 11.18 -5.62 -42.94
N PRO A 276 11.00 -5.12 -44.20
CA PRO A 276 10.78 -3.69 -44.41
C PRO A 276 9.56 -3.16 -43.65
N GLY A 277 9.70 -1.98 -43.08
CA GLY A 277 8.64 -1.32 -42.27
C GLY A 277 8.47 -1.88 -40.87
N THR A 278 9.26 -2.88 -40.45
CA THR A 278 9.20 -3.50 -39.13
C THR A 278 10.47 -3.14 -38.33
N TRP A 279 10.33 -2.87 -37.05
CA TRP A 279 11.44 -2.68 -36.16
C TRP A 279 12.11 -4.01 -35.79
N HIS A 280 13.42 -4.10 -35.94
CA HIS A 280 14.26 -5.20 -35.55
C HIS A 280 15.39 -4.72 -34.65
N HIS A 281 15.67 -5.43 -33.58
CA HIS A 281 16.87 -5.19 -32.76
C HIS A 281 18.06 -5.86 -33.44
N VAL A 282 19.04 -5.08 -33.83
CA VAL A 282 20.26 -5.55 -34.50
C VAL A 282 21.44 -5.37 -33.56
N ALA A 283 22.27 -6.41 -33.43
CA ALA A 283 23.53 -6.27 -32.70
C ALA A 283 24.66 -7.00 -33.44
N VAL A 284 25.86 -6.42 -33.36
CA VAL A 284 27.09 -7.03 -33.81
C VAL A 284 28.14 -6.97 -32.73
N SER A 285 28.61 -8.13 -32.28
CA SER A 285 29.62 -8.25 -31.24
C SER A 285 30.91 -8.83 -31.81
N GLY A 286 32.02 -8.19 -31.53
CA GLY A 286 33.36 -8.65 -31.85
C GLY A 286 34.12 -9.03 -30.58
N SER A 287 34.64 -10.27 -30.53
CA SER A 287 35.39 -10.73 -29.36
C SER A 287 36.91 -10.68 -29.59
N PRO A 288 37.70 -10.56 -28.50
CA PRO A 288 39.16 -10.45 -28.62
C PRO A 288 39.86 -11.59 -29.34
N ASP A 289 39.27 -12.77 -29.39
CA ASP A 289 39.79 -13.97 -30.05
C ASP A 289 39.51 -14.01 -31.54
N GLY A 290 38.87 -12.97 -32.09
CA GLY A 290 38.64 -12.81 -33.53
C GLY A 290 37.27 -13.26 -34.02
N MET A 291 36.33 -13.53 -33.13
CA MET A 291 34.97 -13.88 -33.48
C MET A 291 34.15 -12.62 -33.72
N LEU A 292 33.51 -12.51 -34.85
CA LEU A 292 32.53 -11.49 -35.21
C LEU A 292 31.16 -12.15 -35.33
N THR A 293 30.20 -11.75 -34.49
CA THR A 293 28.89 -12.39 -34.37
C THR A 293 27.78 -11.39 -34.65
N VAL A 294 26.78 -11.79 -35.38
CA VAL A 294 25.59 -11.00 -35.76
C VAL A 294 24.36 -11.56 -35.06
N PHE A 295 23.55 -10.65 -34.50
CA PHE A 295 22.30 -10.96 -33.80
C PHE A 295 21.16 -10.15 -34.42
N VAL A 296 19.99 -10.76 -34.53
CA VAL A 296 18.72 -10.11 -34.87
C VAL A 296 17.68 -10.56 -33.84
N ASP A 297 16.97 -9.61 -33.28
CA ASP A 297 15.91 -9.84 -32.28
C ASP A 297 16.36 -10.73 -31.09
N GLY A 298 17.58 -10.47 -30.61
CA GLY A 298 18.21 -11.19 -29.51
C GLY A 298 18.73 -12.60 -29.87
N ILE A 299 18.57 -13.03 -31.12
CA ILE A 299 18.98 -14.37 -31.59
C ILE A 299 20.28 -14.27 -32.37
N LYS A 300 21.25 -15.12 -32.03
CA LYS A 300 22.48 -15.27 -32.81
C LYS A 300 22.15 -15.88 -34.17
N ILE A 301 22.43 -15.14 -35.25
CA ILE A 301 22.11 -15.55 -36.63
C ILE A 301 23.32 -16.15 -37.34
N ASP A 302 24.46 -15.46 -37.26
CA ASP A 302 25.68 -15.90 -37.98
C ASP A 302 26.94 -15.38 -37.31
N TRP A 303 28.07 -15.95 -37.67
CA TRP A 303 29.38 -15.56 -37.14
C TRP A 303 30.50 -15.86 -38.12
N VAL A 304 31.60 -15.13 -38.03
CA VAL A 304 32.83 -15.40 -38.77
C VAL A 304 34.04 -15.25 -37.81
N ASN A 305 35.02 -16.14 -37.96
CA ASN A 305 36.29 -16.05 -37.25
C ASN A 305 37.39 -15.51 -38.17
N THR A 306 38.05 -14.42 -37.73
CA THR A 306 39.12 -13.77 -38.52
C THR A 306 40.45 -14.55 -38.49
N GLY A 307 40.52 -15.66 -37.76
CA GLY A 307 41.70 -16.48 -37.64
C GLY A 307 42.78 -15.91 -36.70
N GLY A 308 42.45 -14.91 -35.88
CA GLY A 308 43.33 -14.28 -34.94
C GLY A 308 42.67 -13.12 -34.22
N ARG A 309 43.38 -12.47 -33.31
CA ARG A 309 42.88 -11.33 -32.52
C ARG A 309 42.36 -10.22 -33.43
N LEU A 310 41.20 -9.65 -33.08
CA LEU A 310 40.65 -8.50 -33.80
C LEU A 310 41.59 -7.28 -33.70
N PRO A 311 41.73 -6.49 -34.78
CA PRO A 311 42.49 -5.25 -34.75
C PRO A 311 41.78 -4.21 -33.90
N ALA A 312 42.53 -3.25 -33.35
CA ALA A 312 41.94 -2.09 -32.72
C ALA A 312 41.21 -1.21 -33.76
N PHE A 313 39.97 -0.82 -33.42
CA PHE A 313 39.21 0.16 -34.19
C PHE A 313 39.20 1.45 -33.38
N ASN A 314 40.15 2.33 -33.65
CA ASN A 314 40.41 3.58 -32.94
C ASN A 314 40.26 4.85 -33.81
N GLY A 315 39.79 4.70 -35.04
CA GLY A 315 39.56 5.82 -35.96
C GLY A 315 38.15 6.38 -35.87
N ASP A 316 37.84 7.21 -36.88
CA ASP A 316 36.53 7.83 -37.03
C ASP A 316 35.46 6.76 -37.24
N MET A 317 34.22 7.09 -36.82
CA MET A 317 33.05 6.26 -37.05
C MET A 317 31.92 7.02 -37.72
N ALA A 318 31.09 6.28 -38.45
CA ALA A 318 29.90 6.82 -39.06
C ALA A 318 28.70 5.88 -38.79
N LEU A 319 27.54 6.49 -38.61
CA LEU A 319 26.24 5.84 -38.56
C LEU A 319 25.45 6.25 -39.82
N GLY A 320 24.78 5.30 -40.46
CA GLY A 320 24.00 5.54 -41.67
C GLY A 320 24.83 5.69 -42.97
N SER A 321 26.17 5.55 -42.90
CA SER A 321 27.04 5.48 -44.09
C SER A 321 28.37 4.83 -43.76
N SER A 322 29.18 4.55 -44.77
CA SER A 322 30.61 4.31 -44.52
C SER A 322 31.31 5.58 -44.04
N VAL A 323 32.46 5.44 -43.36
CA VAL A 323 33.28 6.59 -42.96
C VAL A 323 33.71 7.43 -44.16
N ASN A 324 33.84 6.83 -45.34
CA ASN A 324 34.18 7.52 -46.59
C ASN A 324 33.00 8.35 -47.15
N GLY A 325 31.78 8.22 -46.59
CA GLY A 325 30.62 8.99 -47.06
C GLY A 325 30.00 8.40 -48.33
N ASP A 326 29.89 7.09 -48.37
CA ASP A 326 29.17 6.34 -49.41
C ASP A 326 28.29 5.25 -48.75
N ARG A 327 27.52 4.47 -49.54
CA ARG A 327 26.69 3.35 -49.09
C ARG A 327 25.67 3.77 -48.03
N PHE A 328 24.95 4.86 -48.29
CA PHE A 328 24.00 5.45 -47.35
C PHE A 328 22.83 4.52 -47.01
N PHE A 329 22.43 4.54 -45.76
CA PHE A 329 21.29 3.79 -45.24
C PHE A 329 19.99 4.59 -45.36
N ALA A 330 18.92 3.94 -45.83
CA ALA A 330 17.57 4.49 -45.86
C ALA A 330 16.65 3.75 -44.88
N GLY A 331 16.17 4.45 -43.86
CA GLY A 331 15.32 3.88 -42.82
C GLY A 331 15.37 4.68 -41.55
N GLU A 332 14.85 4.07 -40.48
CA GLU A 332 14.82 4.68 -39.15
C GLU A 332 15.72 3.92 -38.19
N LEU A 333 16.33 4.63 -37.25
CA LEU A 333 17.18 4.10 -36.17
C LEU A 333 16.73 4.64 -34.83
N ASP A 334 16.83 3.79 -33.82
CA ASP A 334 16.51 4.12 -32.45
C ASP A 334 17.47 3.38 -31.49
N GLU A 335 17.69 3.92 -30.30
CA GLU A 335 18.52 3.33 -29.25
C GLU A 335 19.89 2.84 -29.75
N VAL A 336 20.63 3.71 -30.40
CA VAL A 336 21.97 3.38 -30.86
C VAL A 336 22.94 3.28 -29.70
N ARG A 337 23.56 2.10 -29.57
CA ARG A 337 24.52 1.81 -28.48
C ARG A 337 25.83 1.31 -29.03
N ILE A 338 26.92 1.81 -28.44
CA ILE A 338 28.28 1.42 -28.75
C ILE A 338 28.98 1.05 -27.45
N SER A 339 29.53 -0.16 -27.38
CA SER A 339 30.32 -0.65 -26.27
C SER A 339 31.72 -1.03 -26.71
N ALA A 340 32.73 -0.64 -25.96
CA ALA A 340 34.13 -1.07 -26.12
C ALA A 340 34.38 -2.45 -25.48
N ALA A 341 33.36 -3.28 -25.42
CA ALA A 341 33.37 -4.63 -24.89
C ALA A 341 32.55 -5.58 -25.75
N SER A 342 32.96 -6.84 -25.85
CA SER A 342 32.18 -7.89 -26.49
C SER A 342 31.06 -8.32 -25.54
N LEU A 343 29.82 -7.96 -25.86
CA LEU A 343 28.66 -8.40 -25.09
C LEU A 343 28.32 -9.86 -25.45
N THR A 344 27.87 -10.60 -24.42
CA THR A 344 27.46 -12.00 -24.58
C THR A 344 26.10 -12.10 -25.24
N GLU A 345 25.77 -13.27 -25.79
CA GLU A 345 24.46 -13.57 -26.35
C GLU A 345 23.32 -13.30 -25.33
N ASP A 346 23.51 -13.74 -24.06
CA ASP A 346 22.54 -13.52 -23.00
C ASP A 346 22.31 -12.03 -22.71
N ARG A 347 23.37 -11.20 -22.78
CA ARG A 347 23.24 -9.75 -22.60
C ARG A 347 22.44 -9.10 -23.74
N ILE A 348 22.74 -9.46 -24.99
CA ILE A 348 22.04 -8.93 -26.16
C ILE A 348 20.57 -9.41 -26.16
N ARG A 349 20.32 -10.63 -25.71
CA ARG A 349 18.97 -11.19 -25.57
C ARG A 349 18.18 -10.43 -24.49
N MET A 350 18.80 -10.08 -23.36
CA MET A 350 18.19 -9.27 -22.32
C MET A 350 17.87 -7.85 -22.80
N GLU A 351 18.77 -7.22 -23.56
CA GLU A 351 18.51 -5.90 -24.17
C GLU A 351 17.30 -5.96 -25.11
N PHE A 352 17.25 -6.92 -26.03
CA PHE A 352 16.08 -7.13 -26.88
C PHE A 352 14.79 -7.34 -26.08
N ALA A 353 14.82 -8.22 -25.08
CA ALA A 353 13.64 -8.59 -24.31
C ALA A 353 13.05 -7.44 -23.48
N THR A 354 13.90 -6.57 -22.91
CA THR A 354 13.46 -5.43 -22.10
C THR A 354 13.02 -4.24 -22.95
N GLN A 355 13.65 -4.04 -24.10
CA GLN A 355 13.37 -2.93 -25.02
C GLN A 355 12.22 -3.22 -25.98
N GLY A 356 12.02 -4.48 -26.36
CA GLY A 356 10.94 -4.89 -27.26
C GLY A 356 9.56 -4.81 -26.60
N GLN A 357 8.52 -4.80 -27.44
CA GLN A 357 7.12 -4.80 -26.99
C GLN A 357 6.51 -6.20 -26.85
N GLU A 358 7.14 -7.20 -27.43
CA GLU A 358 6.56 -8.54 -27.57
C GLU A 358 6.80 -9.45 -26.36
N LYS A 359 7.82 -9.18 -25.54
CA LYS A 359 8.18 -10.04 -24.41
C LYS A 359 7.82 -9.41 -23.07
N THR A 360 7.14 -10.17 -22.22
CA THR A 360 6.75 -9.79 -20.87
C THR A 360 7.78 -10.22 -19.83
N CYS A 361 9.07 -9.89 -20.07
CA CYS A 361 10.13 -10.22 -19.10
C CYS A 361 10.17 -9.27 -17.90
N VAL A 362 9.43 -8.18 -17.96
CA VAL A 362 9.29 -7.19 -16.89
C VAL A 362 7.82 -7.12 -16.48
N THR A 363 7.50 -7.41 -15.22
CA THR A 363 6.13 -7.38 -14.71
C THR A 363 6.06 -6.59 -13.42
N ALA A 364 5.05 -5.72 -13.30
CA ALA A 364 4.77 -4.98 -12.08
C ALA A 364 3.77 -5.74 -11.20
N GLY A 365 4.10 -5.86 -9.93
CA GLY A 365 3.22 -6.40 -8.89
C GLY A 365 2.13 -5.42 -8.45
N GLU A 366 1.41 -5.79 -7.41
CA GLU A 366 0.41 -4.91 -6.80
C GLU A 366 1.07 -3.71 -6.10
N GLU A 367 0.30 -2.62 -5.99
CA GLU A 367 0.72 -1.43 -5.26
C GLU A 367 0.65 -1.71 -3.76
N VAL A 368 1.75 -1.50 -3.05
CA VAL A 368 1.84 -1.61 -1.61
C VAL A 368 1.91 -0.20 -1.03
N ILE A 369 1.06 0.06 -0.03
CA ILE A 369 0.98 1.36 0.65
C ILE A 369 1.77 1.28 1.94
N ASN A 370 2.53 2.32 2.25
CA ASN A 370 3.26 2.44 3.52
C ASN A 370 2.29 2.61 4.70
N GLU A 371 2.02 1.55 5.44
CA GLU A 371 1.20 1.60 6.65
C GLU A 371 1.99 2.06 7.90
N GLY A 372 3.31 2.17 7.83
CA GLY A 372 4.21 2.52 8.94
C GLY A 372 4.30 4.00 9.28
N GLY A 373 3.87 4.88 8.39
CA GLY A 373 3.70 6.30 8.68
C GLY A 373 2.38 6.52 9.40
N GLY A 374 2.38 6.63 10.73
CA GLY A 374 1.30 6.87 11.68
C GLY A 374 -0.14 7.01 11.16
N LEU A 375 -1.14 6.95 12.02
CA LEU A 375 -2.61 7.09 11.76
C LEU A 375 -3.04 8.17 10.71
N HIS A 376 -2.09 8.79 10.02
CA HIS A 376 -2.30 9.89 9.07
C HIS A 376 -2.05 9.55 7.58
N SER A 377 -1.44 8.42 7.24
CA SER A 377 -1.06 8.11 5.85
C SER A 377 -1.89 7.03 5.15
N GLY A 378 -2.72 6.29 5.87
CA GLY A 378 -3.70 5.38 5.24
C GLY A 378 -4.93 6.13 4.70
N SER A 379 -5.75 5.47 3.88
CA SER A 379 -7.03 6.03 3.36
C SER A 379 -7.90 6.69 4.44
N MET A 380 -7.84 6.19 5.68
CA MET A 380 -8.48 6.81 6.84
C MET A 380 -7.81 8.12 7.26
N GLY A 381 -6.48 8.23 7.16
CA GLY A 381 -5.75 9.48 7.44
C GLY A 381 -6.12 10.58 6.47
N ILE A 382 -6.23 10.26 5.18
CA ILE A 382 -6.70 11.19 4.14
C ILE A 382 -8.13 11.65 4.43
N VAL A 383 -9.02 10.72 4.86
CA VAL A 383 -10.38 11.05 5.28
C VAL A 383 -10.37 12.00 6.48
N PHE A 384 -9.57 11.70 7.52
CA PHE A 384 -9.49 12.55 8.72
C PHE A 384 -8.90 13.94 8.44
N LYS A 385 -7.91 14.05 7.56
CA LYS A 385 -7.31 15.34 7.16
C LYS A 385 -8.30 16.23 6.40
N ASN A 386 -9.22 15.62 5.67
CA ASN A 386 -10.20 16.32 4.83
C ASN A 386 -11.56 16.55 5.52
N ILE A 387 -11.73 16.21 6.81
CA ILE A 387 -12.99 16.47 7.53
C ILE A 387 -13.13 17.97 7.80
N THR A 388 -14.28 18.52 7.42
CA THR A 388 -14.61 19.92 7.70
C THR A 388 -14.80 20.18 9.21
N LEU A 389 -14.69 21.45 9.64
CA LEU A 389 -14.87 21.82 11.04
C LEU A 389 -16.25 21.40 11.59
N ASP A 390 -17.29 21.53 10.78
CA ASP A 390 -18.66 21.11 11.12
C ASP A 390 -18.75 19.59 11.29
N GLY A 391 -18.06 18.82 10.44
CA GLY A 391 -17.91 17.37 10.58
C GLY A 391 -17.28 16.99 11.92
N TRP A 392 -16.23 17.68 12.34
CA TRP A 392 -15.59 17.48 13.64
C TRP A 392 -16.49 17.77 14.82
N LEU A 393 -17.37 18.78 14.74
CA LEU A 393 -18.37 19.06 15.80
C LEU A 393 -19.37 17.91 15.97
N ILE A 394 -19.84 17.33 14.86
CA ILE A 394 -20.75 16.17 14.90
C ILE A 394 -20.03 14.93 15.44
N ILE A 395 -18.84 14.62 14.94
CA ILE A 395 -18.03 13.48 15.41
C ILE A 395 -17.67 13.65 16.89
N GLY A 396 -17.30 14.84 17.34
CA GLY A 396 -17.02 15.14 18.74
C GLY A 396 -18.23 14.91 19.65
N SER A 397 -19.43 15.33 19.23
CA SER A 397 -20.67 15.07 19.99
C SER A 397 -21.00 13.59 20.07
N LEU A 398 -20.82 12.84 18.98
CA LEU A 398 -20.99 11.38 18.94
C LEU A 398 -19.97 10.66 19.82
N THR A 399 -18.72 11.11 19.85
CA THR A 399 -17.65 10.54 20.68
C THR A 399 -17.98 10.72 22.19
N ILE A 400 -18.45 11.90 22.59
CA ILE A 400 -18.89 12.15 23.97
C ILE A 400 -20.06 11.24 24.34
N MET A 401 -21.04 11.11 23.45
CA MET A 401 -22.20 10.22 23.68
C MET A 401 -21.77 8.76 23.78
N GLY A 402 -20.84 8.30 22.93
CA GLY A 402 -20.25 6.96 22.97
C GLY A 402 -19.51 6.70 24.30
N ALA A 403 -18.71 7.64 24.76
CA ALA A 403 -18.01 7.53 26.04
C ALA A 403 -18.99 7.41 27.21
N MET A 404 -20.06 8.20 27.22
CA MET A 404 -21.13 8.09 28.23
C MET A 404 -21.79 6.71 28.19
N CYS A 405 -22.10 6.18 27.01
CA CYS A 405 -22.67 4.83 26.87
C CYS A 405 -21.76 3.77 27.48
N TRP A 406 -20.49 3.78 27.16
CA TRP A 406 -19.51 2.84 27.70
C TRP A 406 -19.38 2.93 29.23
N ILE A 407 -19.35 4.15 29.79
CA ILE A 407 -19.33 4.36 31.24
C ILE A 407 -20.57 3.72 31.90
N ILE A 408 -21.76 3.93 31.33
CA ILE A 408 -23.01 3.38 31.85
C ILE A 408 -23.03 1.86 31.77
N ILE A 409 -22.66 1.29 30.62
CA ILE A 409 -22.63 -0.16 30.40
C ILE A 409 -21.69 -0.83 31.40
N LEU A 410 -20.48 -0.31 31.58
CA LEU A 410 -19.48 -0.88 32.48
C LEU A 410 -19.87 -0.74 33.96
N THR A 411 -20.30 0.45 34.37
CA THR A 411 -20.66 0.71 35.79
C THR A 411 -21.92 -0.06 36.22
N LYS A 412 -22.97 -0.05 35.38
CA LYS A 412 -24.21 -0.79 35.67
C LYS A 412 -24.01 -2.30 35.51
N GLY A 413 -23.31 -2.76 34.48
CA GLY A 413 -23.00 -4.18 34.29
C GLY A 413 -22.27 -4.78 35.49
N PHE A 414 -21.25 -4.06 36.00
CA PHE A 414 -20.53 -4.46 37.22
C PHE A 414 -21.42 -4.41 38.48
N SER A 415 -22.21 -3.35 38.64
CA SER A 415 -23.14 -3.23 39.77
C SER A 415 -24.16 -4.36 39.79
N PHE A 416 -24.75 -4.73 38.65
CA PHE A 416 -25.73 -5.84 38.56
C PHE A 416 -25.09 -7.21 38.77
N HIS A 417 -23.86 -7.41 38.31
CA HIS A 417 -23.11 -8.64 38.57
C HIS A 417 -22.87 -8.80 40.09
N LEU A 418 -22.43 -7.75 40.75
CA LEU A 418 -22.17 -7.77 42.20
C LEU A 418 -23.47 -7.96 43.00
N MET A 419 -24.54 -7.24 42.60
CA MET A 419 -25.87 -7.38 43.21
C MET A 419 -26.40 -8.81 43.11
N ASN A 420 -26.32 -9.44 41.93
CA ASN A 420 -26.77 -10.82 41.76
C ASN A 420 -25.96 -11.80 42.61
N LYS A 421 -24.64 -11.59 42.73
CA LYS A 421 -23.76 -12.40 43.56
C LYS A 421 -24.11 -12.26 45.05
N GLU A 422 -24.27 -11.03 45.54
CA GLU A 422 -24.62 -10.79 46.92
C GLU A 422 -26.08 -11.20 47.24
N ASN A 423 -27.02 -11.09 46.32
CA ASN A 423 -28.38 -11.60 46.49
C ASN A 423 -28.38 -13.11 46.73
N LYS A 424 -27.57 -13.88 45.98
CA LYS A 424 -27.44 -15.33 46.20
C LYS A 424 -26.84 -15.64 47.55
N LEU A 425 -25.74 -15.01 47.91
CA LEU A 425 -25.09 -15.21 49.21
C LEU A 425 -26.01 -14.84 50.39
N PHE A 426 -26.80 -13.78 50.23
CA PHE A 426 -27.80 -13.41 51.23
C PHE A 426 -28.91 -14.45 51.38
N ARG A 427 -29.44 -14.99 50.27
CA ARG A 427 -30.47 -16.02 50.29
C ARG A 427 -29.93 -17.30 50.92
N ASP A 428 -28.74 -17.76 50.53
CA ASP A 428 -28.10 -18.96 51.12
C ASP A 428 -27.84 -18.79 52.63
N SER A 429 -27.54 -17.57 53.13
CA SER A 429 -27.37 -17.34 54.55
C SER A 429 -28.71 -17.29 55.30
N SER A 430 -29.78 -16.75 54.69
CA SER A 430 -31.09 -16.63 55.29
C SER A 430 -31.86 -17.97 55.39
N GLU A 431 -31.59 -18.96 54.52
CA GLU A 431 -32.17 -20.29 54.58
C GLU A 431 -31.70 -21.11 55.81
N ASN A 432 -30.56 -20.75 56.42
CA ASN A 432 -29.97 -21.44 57.56
C ASN A 432 -30.27 -20.73 58.92
N GLU A 433 -30.97 -19.60 58.91
CA GLU A 433 -31.33 -18.85 60.14
C GLU A 433 -32.77 -19.14 60.55
N ASP A 434 -33.07 -19.07 61.93
CA ASP A 434 -34.43 -19.17 62.44
C ASP A 434 -35.36 -18.15 61.76
N GLU A 435 -36.57 -18.57 61.36
CA GLU A 435 -37.54 -17.74 60.63
C GLU A 435 -37.83 -16.37 61.34
N LYS A 436 -37.76 -16.31 62.67
CA LYS A 436 -37.89 -15.06 63.45
C LYS A 436 -36.69 -14.15 63.30
N MET A 437 -35.49 -14.65 63.02
CA MET A 437 -34.27 -13.85 62.81
C MET A 437 -34.31 -13.10 61.50
N ALA A 438 -35.10 -13.53 60.51
CA ALA A 438 -35.29 -12.78 59.27
C ALA A 438 -35.73 -11.33 59.51
N PHE A 439 -36.46 -11.06 60.63
CA PHE A 439 -36.92 -9.72 60.99
C PHE A 439 -36.02 -9.01 62.05
N MET A 440 -34.99 -9.68 62.56
CA MET A 440 -34.08 -9.10 63.56
C MET A 440 -32.81 -8.44 62.97
N GLY A 441 -32.58 -8.64 61.67
CA GLY A 441 -31.43 -8.09 60.97
C GLY A 441 -30.23 -9.04 61.00
N SER A 442 -29.72 -9.39 59.84
CA SER A 442 -28.52 -10.24 59.67
C SER A 442 -27.27 -9.52 60.23
N SER A 443 -26.43 -10.28 60.94
CA SER A 443 -25.14 -9.80 61.44
C SER A 443 -24.10 -9.58 60.34
N ILE A 444 -24.34 -10.10 59.10
CA ILE A 444 -23.47 -9.97 57.95
C ILE A 444 -24.02 -8.88 57.01
N GLU A 445 -23.18 -7.91 56.64
CA GLU A 445 -23.57 -6.78 55.80
C GLU A 445 -23.35 -7.10 54.31
N PHE A 446 -24.45 -7.22 53.52
CA PHE A 446 -24.47 -7.39 52.09
C PHE A 446 -24.87 -6.07 51.40
N ALA A 447 -23.97 -5.09 51.41
CA ALA A 447 -24.26 -3.71 51.02
C ALA A 447 -24.80 -3.55 49.58
N ASN A 448 -24.39 -4.43 48.64
CA ASN A 448 -24.83 -4.37 47.25
C ASN A 448 -26.06 -5.24 46.95
N SER A 449 -26.52 -6.05 47.90
CA SER A 449 -27.71 -6.88 47.73
C SER A 449 -28.99 -6.06 47.82
N SER A 450 -29.86 -6.13 46.80
CA SER A 450 -31.19 -5.53 46.81
C SER A 450 -32.10 -6.22 47.85
N LEU A 451 -31.98 -7.56 47.96
CA LEU A 451 -32.75 -8.36 48.91
C LEU A 451 -32.39 -8.00 50.35
N TYR A 452 -31.11 -7.86 50.69
CA TYR A 452 -30.64 -7.42 51.98
C TYR A 452 -31.16 -6.01 52.36
N ARG A 453 -31.11 -5.05 51.39
CA ARG A 453 -31.64 -3.71 51.64
C ARG A 453 -33.14 -3.70 51.92
N LEU A 454 -33.92 -4.56 51.23
CA LEU A 454 -35.33 -4.76 51.48
C LEU A 454 -35.58 -5.44 52.82
N ASN A 455 -34.81 -6.47 53.17
CA ASN A 455 -34.87 -7.11 54.50
C ASN A 455 -34.60 -6.11 55.62
N ARG A 456 -33.65 -5.20 55.43
CA ARG A 456 -33.37 -4.13 56.39
C ARG A 456 -34.54 -3.14 56.52
N VAL A 457 -35.30 -2.87 55.45
CA VAL A 457 -36.55 -2.10 55.53
C VAL A 457 -37.59 -2.89 56.29
N ALA A 458 -37.75 -4.18 56.01
CA ALA A 458 -38.68 -5.05 56.73
C ALA A 458 -38.38 -5.12 58.22
N ALA A 459 -37.13 -5.35 58.61
CA ALA A 459 -36.70 -5.37 59.99
C ALA A 459 -36.97 -4.04 60.71
N LYS A 460 -36.71 -2.91 60.03
CA LYS A 460 -36.97 -1.57 60.60
C LYS A 460 -38.46 -1.30 60.79
N VAL A 461 -39.32 -1.74 59.88
CA VAL A 461 -40.77 -1.57 59.99
C VAL A 461 -41.32 -2.50 61.05
N MET A 462 -40.89 -3.78 61.06
CA MET A 462 -41.30 -4.74 62.06
C MET A 462 -40.90 -4.30 63.49
N GLY A 463 -39.67 -3.79 63.69
CA GLY A 463 -39.20 -3.25 64.97
C GLY A 463 -39.95 -2.02 65.44
N LYS A 464 -40.74 -1.32 64.63
CA LYS A 464 -41.65 -0.27 65.01
C LYS A 464 -43.03 -0.75 65.39
N LEU A 465 -43.44 -1.89 64.82
CA LEU A 465 -44.76 -2.51 65.06
C LEU A 465 -44.75 -3.42 66.28
N ILE A 466 -43.61 -3.99 66.59
CA ILE A 466 -43.41 -4.82 67.81
C ILE A 466 -43.02 -3.88 68.97
N ASP A 467 -43.87 -3.85 70.02
CA ASP A 467 -43.60 -3.12 71.22
C ASP A 467 -42.49 -3.82 72.04
N PRO A 468 -41.32 -3.15 72.27
CA PRO A 468 -40.22 -3.74 73.05
C PRO A 468 -40.53 -4.15 74.45
N SER A 469 -41.64 -3.63 75.03
CA SER A 469 -42.06 -3.94 76.39
C SER A 469 -42.80 -5.28 76.56
N LYS A 470 -43.10 -5.98 75.40
CA LYS A 470 -43.86 -7.23 75.40
C LYS A 470 -43.01 -8.46 75.07
N GLU A 471 -41.83 -8.56 75.57
CA GLU A 471 -40.83 -9.62 75.21
C GLU A 471 -41.30 -11.06 75.51
N ASN A 472 -42.41 -11.30 76.26
CA ASN A 472 -42.89 -12.63 76.68
C ASN A 472 -44.31 -13.01 76.23
N GLU A 473 -44.99 -12.20 75.39
CA GLU A 473 -46.32 -12.53 74.87
C GLU A 473 -46.26 -12.93 73.35
N ASN A 474 -47.16 -13.81 72.94
CA ASN A 474 -47.33 -14.09 71.48
C ASN A 474 -47.73 -12.76 70.80
N ILE A 475 -46.81 -12.17 70.10
CA ILE A 475 -47.02 -10.93 69.34
C ILE A 475 -47.95 -11.19 68.20
N VAL A 476 -49.17 -10.62 68.21
CA VAL A 476 -50.16 -10.73 67.15
C VAL A 476 -50.36 -9.34 66.55
N LEU A 477 -50.10 -9.18 65.27
CA LEU A 477 -50.33 -7.96 64.52
C LEU A 477 -51.73 -7.93 63.92
N SER A 478 -52.39 -6.81 63.95
CA SER A 478 -53.67 -6.59 63.32
C SER A 478 -53.56 -6.58 61.79
N SER A 479 -54.65 -6.89 61.07
CA SER A 479 -54.71 -6.82 59.61
C SER A 479 -54.31 -5.44 59.07
N LYS A 480 -54.52 -4.35 59.86
CA LYS A 480 -54.08 -2.99 59.46
C LYS A 480 -52.55 -2.83 59.57
N GLU A 481 -51.92 -3.41 60.56
CA GLU A 481 -50.46 -3.35 60.76
C GLU A 481 -49.75 -4.20 59.71
N LEU A 482 -50.26 -5.36 59.37
CA LEU A 482 -49.78 -6.19 58.29
C LEU A 482 -49.91 -5.51 56.91
N ALA A 483 -51.03 -4.83 56.65
CA ALA A 483 -51.22 -4.00 55.45
C ALA A 483 -50.24 -2.83 55.38
N TYR A 484 -49.97 -2.19 56.55
CA TYR A 484 -48.95 -1.12 56.62
C TYR A 484 -47.55 -1.67 56.36
N PHE A 485 -47.19 -2.82 56.95
CA PHE A 485 -45.90 -3.52 56.69
C PHE A 485 -45.72 -3.80 55.21
N LYS A 486 -46.71 -4.40 54.55
CA LYS A 486 -46.68 -4.69 53.12
C LYS A 486 -46.48 -3.43 52.28
N SER A 487 -47.24 -2.37 52.58
CA SER A 487 -47.13 -1.09 51.87
C SER A 487 -45.73 -0.45 51.96
N GLU A 488 -45.08 -0.52 53.16
CA GLU A 488 -43.75 0.05 53.33
C GLU A 488 -42.66 -0.75 52.61
N ILE A 489 -42.77 -2.08 52.54
CA ILE A 489 -41.85 -2.92 51.77
C ILE A 489 -42.04 -2.69 50.28
N GLU A 490 -43.29 -2.61 49.78
CA GLU A 490 -43.58 -2.31 48.40
C GLU A 490 -42.98 -0.94 47.97
N LYS A 491 -43.05 0.08 48.82
CA LYS A 491 -42.36 1.37 48.60
C LYS A 491 -40.84 1.19 48.52
N GLY A 492 -40.26 0.37 49.37
CA GLY A 492 -38.85 -0.01 49.29
C GLY A 492 -38.46 -0.65 47.97
N MET A 493 -39.28 -1.60 47.50
CA MET A 493 -39.11 -2.30 46.26
C MET A 493 -39.20 -1.37 45.02
N ILE A 494 -40.19 -0.47 45.00
CA ILE A 494 -40.32 0.54 43.93
C ILE A 494 -39.07 1.42 43.86
N LYS A 495 -38.51 1.81 45.02
CA LYS A 495 -37.29 2.59 45.08
C LYS A 495 -36.07 1.82 44.54
N GLU A 496 -35.89 0.56 44.92
CA GLU A 496 -34.80 -0.30 44.42
C GLU A 496 -34.90 -0.51 42.91
N THR A 497 -36.11 -0.85 42.42
CA THR A 497 -36.35 -1.02 40.97
C THR A 497 -36.10 0.26 40.17
N GLY A 498 -36.52 1.42 40.73
CA GLY A 498 -36.25 2.73 40.13
C GLY A 498 -34.74 3.03 40.02
N GLN A 499 -33.95 2.64 41.05
CA GLN A 499 -32.49 2.79 41.01
C GLN A 499 -31.84 1.87 39.98
N MET A 500 -32.34 0.64 39.79
CA MET A 500 -31.86 -0.27 38.77
C MET A 500 -32.10 0.31 37.38
N ASN A 501 -33.27 0.88 37.11
CA ASN A 501 -33.65 1.47 35.82
C ASN A 501 -32.99 2.83 35.54
N SER A 502 -32.41 3.48 36.55
CA SER A 502 -31.77 4.80 36.38
C SER A 502 -30.65 4.74 35.32
N TRP A 503 -30.52 5.80 34.51
CA TRP A 503 -29.52 5.95 33.44
C TRP A 503 -29.71 5.06 32.19
N LEU A 504 -30.59 4.05 32.20
CA LEU A 504 -30.88 3.25 31.01
C LEU A 504 -31.49 4.10 29.87
N THR A 505 -32.19 5.17 30.22
CA THR A 505 -32.76 6.14 29.28
C THR A 505 -31.70 6.78 28.40
N VAL A 506 -30.48 7.03 28.92
CA VAL A 506 -29.37 7.59 28.15
C VAL A 506 -28.91 6.62 27.05
N LEU A 507 -28.87 5.32 27.36
CA LEU A 507 -28.56 4.29 26.34
C LEU A 507 -29.64 4.25 25.26
N THR A 508 -30.92 4.32 25.62
CA THR A 508 -32.04 4.36 24.65
C THR A 508 -31.95 5.58 23.74
N MET A 509 -31.64 6.77 24.31
CA MET A 509 -31.43 7.98 23.52
C MET A 509 -30.25 7.85 22.57
N SER A 510 -29.18 7.17 22.99
CA SER A 510 -27.99 6.97 22.15
C SER A 510 -28.24 5.97 21.03
N VAL A 511 -29.01 4.90 21.30
CA VAL A 511 -29.39 3.90 20.27
C VAL A 511 -30.16 4.53 19.11
N SER A 512 -31.08 5.44 19.42
CA SER A 512 -31.88 6.13 18.38
C SER A 512 -31.23 7.43 17.89
N GLY A 513 -30.63 8.20 18.80
CA GLY A 513 -30.10 9.54 18.50
C GLY A 513 -28.78 9.52 17.73
N ALA A 514 -27.88 8.57 18.02
CA ALA A 514 -26.57 8.53 17.35
C ALA A 514 -26.68 8.32 15.82
N PRO A 515 -27.53 7.41 15.29
CA PRO A 515 -27.73 7.30 13.86
C PRO A 515 -28.34 8.56 13.23
N PHE A 516 -29.23 9.25 13.93
CA PHE A 516 -29.81 10.50 13.43
C PHE A 516 -28.78 11.63 13.37
N LEU A 517 -27.88 11.71 14.35
CA LEU A 517 -26.76 12.66 14.30
C LEU A 517 -25.79 12.29 13.17
N GLY A 518 -25.53 11.01 12.92
CA GLY A 518 -24.78 10.55 11.76
C GLY A 518 -25.45 10.94 10.43
N LEU A 519 -26.76 10.75 10.33
CA LEU A 519 -27.55 11.17 9.16
C LEU A 519 -27.52 12.70 8.98
N LEU A 520 -27.62 13.46 10.07
CA LEU A 520 -27.46 14.92 10.01
C LEU A 520 -26.10 15.30 9.43
N GLY A 521 -25.05 14.58 9.81
CA GLY A 521 -23.70 14.76 9.24
C GLY A 521 -23.65 14.52 7.73
N THR A 522 -24.35 13.50 7.22
CA THR A 522 -24.41 13.27 5.76
C THR A 522 -25.12 14.38 5.03
N VAL A 523 -26.27 14.82 5.53
CA VAL A 523 -27.03 15.92 4.90
C VAL A 523 -26.20 17.21 4.90
N TRP A 524 -25.53 17.51 6.01
CA TRP A 524 -24.68 18.68 6.13
C TRP A 524 -23.46 18.61 5.19
N GLY A 525 -22.77 17.48 5.14
CA GLY A 525 -21.61 17.28 4.27
C GLY A 525 -21.95 17.37 2.78
N VAL A 526 -23.10 16.82 2.37
CA VAL A 526 -23.59 16.99 0.98
C VAL A 526 -23.93 18.45 0.68
N MET A 527 -24.56 19.14 1.62
CA MET A 527 -24.89 20.56 1.46
C MET A 527 -23.62 21.42 1.29
N THR A 528 -22.58 21.18 2.10
CA THR A 528 -21.29 21.89 1.98
C THR A 528 -20.57 21.56 0.68
N THR A 529 -20.70 20.33 0.18
CA THR A 529 -20.17 19.93 -1.14
C THR A 529 -20.81 20.74 -2.27
N PHE A 530 -22.13 20.85 -2.29
CA PHE A 530 -22.83 21.66 -3.31
C PHE A 530 -22.52 23.15 -3.20
N ALA A 531 -22.34 23.67 -1.98
CA ALA A 531 -21.92 25.05 -1.78
C ALA A 531 -20.52 25.30 -2.37
N ALA A 532 -19.58 24.40 -2.16
CA ALA A 532 -18.22 24.48 -2.71
C ALA A 532 -18.20 24.41 -4.25
N ILE A 533 -19.03 23.54 -4.86
CA ILE A 533 -19.18 23.49 -6.33
C ILE A 533 -19.75 24.83 -6.87
N ALA A 534 -20.74 25.38 -6.19
CA ALA A 534 -21.36 26.65 -6.61
C ALA A 534 -20.37 27.82 -6.50
N GLU A 535 -19.47 27.82 -5.54
CA GLU A 535 -18.43 28.82 -5.35
C GLU A 535 -17.31 28.68 -6.38
N ALA A 536 -16.88 27.43 -6.69
CA ALA A 536 -15.84 27.14 -7.66
C ALA A 536 -16.27 27.36 -9.13
N GLY A 537 -17.58 27.34 -9.41
CA GLY A 537 -18.15 27.50 -10.76
C GLY A 537 -18.02 26.26 -11.65
N GLU A 538 -17.28 25.25 -11.24
CA GLU A 538 -17.09 23.97 -11.93
C GLU A 538 -16.99 22.81 -10.93
N ALA A 539 -17.30 21.60 -11.38
CA ALA A 539 -17.25 20.40 -10.55
C ALA A 539 -15.80 19.86 -10.46
N ASN A 540 -15.04 20.35 -9.47
CA ASN A 540 -13.69 19.86 -9.20
C ASN A 540 -13.73 18.82 -8.06
N ILE A 541 -13.07 17.67 -8.26
CA ILE A 541 -12.98 16.58 -7.27
C ILE A 541 -12.35 17.05 -5.96
N LEU A 542 -11.35 17.93 -6.01
CA LEU A 542 -10.69 18.48 -4.83
C LEU A 542 -11.62 19.33 -3.96
N ALA A 543 -12.60 20.01 -4.57
CA ALA A 543 -13.61 20.79 -3.85
C ALA A 543 -14.72 19.90 -3.24
N ILE A 544 -14.99 18.74 -3.85
CA ILE A 544 -16.05 17.80 -3.44
C ILE A 544 -15.60 16.89 -2.28
N ALA A 545 -14.36 16.43 -2.32
CA ALA A 545 -13.83 15.40 -1.44
C ALA A 545 -13.98 15.70 0.08
N PRO A 546 -13.73 16.91 0.61
CA PRO A 546 -13.87 17.20 2.05
C PRO A 546 -15.29 17.05 2.58
N GLY A 547 -16.28 17.53 1.82
CA GLY A 547 -17.69 17.43 2.21
C GLY A 547 -18.20 15.99 2.23
N VAL A 548 -17.85 15.20 1.21
CA VAL A 548 -18.21 13.77 1.14
C VAL A 548 -17.51 12.98 2.23
N ALA A 549 -16.22 13.20 2.46
CA ALA A 549 -15.47 12.53 3.52
C ALA A 549 -16.09 12.80 4.90
N SER A 550 -16.44 14.05 5.21
CA SER A 550 -17.11 14.44 6.46
C SER A 550 -18.46 13.76 6.62
N ALA A 551 -19.26 13.69 5.55
CA ALA A 551 -20.56 13.03 5.54
C ALA A 551 -20.45 11.55 5.91
N LEU A 552 -19.59 10.81 5.21
CA LEU A 552 -19.40 9.37 5.43
C LEU A 552 -18.83 9.08 6.81
N ALA A 553 -17.83 9.85 7.26
CA ALA A 553 -17.23 9.69 8.58
C ALA A 553 -18.27 9.87 9.70
N ALA A 554 -19.12 10.92 9.64
CA ALA A 554 -20.16 11.16 10.64
C ALA A 554 -21.12 9.96 10.78
N THR A 555 -21.49 9.32 9.66
CA THR A 555 -22.38 8.14 9.68
C THR A 555 -21.70 6.94 10.32
N VAL A 556 -20.45 6.67 9.98
CA VAL A 556 -19.67 5.59 10.58
C VAL A 556 -19.55 5.77 12.09
N PHE A 557 -19.22 6.98 12.57
CA PHE A 557 -19.16 7.28 13.99
C PHE A 557 -20.54 7.15 14.69
N GLY A 558 -21.62 7.55 14.01
CA GLY A 558 -22.99 7.35 14.51
C GLY A 558 -23.32 5.88 14.77
N LEU A 559 -22.97 5.00 13.84
CA LEU A 559 -23.16 3.54 13.96
C LEU A 559 -22.24 2.92 15.01
N LEU A 560 -20.99 3.36 15.10
CA LEU A 560 -20.03 2.90 16.12
C LEU A 560 -20.50 3.19 17.54
N VAL A 561 -21.27 4.24 17.76
CA VAL A 561 -21.89 4.55 19.04
C VAL A 561 -23.18 3.76 19.25
N ALA A 562 -24.05 3.70 18.24
CA ALA A 562 -25.38 3.10 18.35
C ALA A 562 -25.34 1.58 18.57
N ILE A 563 -24.46 0.88 17.87
CA ILE A 563 -24.40 -0.60 17.91
C ILE A 563 -24.00 -1.11 19.30
N PRO A 564 -22.89 -0.67 19.93
CA PRO A 564 -22.57 -1.07 21.29
C PRO A 564 -23.62 -0.63 22.33
N ALA A 565 -24.20 0.56 22.16
CA ALA A 565 -25.27 1.04 23.03
C ALA A 565 -26.50 0.13 22.97
N LEU A 566 -26.89 -0.36 21.79
CA LEU A 566 -28.01 -1.30 21.60
C LEU A 566 -27.77 -2.63 22.30
N PHE A 567 -26.60 -3.24 22.12
CA PHE A 567 -26.27 -4.50 22.79
C PHE A 567 -26.17 -4.32 24.31
N GLY A 568 -25.52 -3.25 24.76
CA GLY A 568 -25.43 -2.92 26.18
C GLY A 568 -26.79 -2.69 26.82
N TYR A 569 -27.67 -1.94 26.17
CA TYR A 569 -29.04 -1.69 26.63
C TYR A 569 -29.83 -2.99 26.79
N ASN A 570 -29.87 -3.82 25.75
CA ASN A 570 -30.60 -5.10 25.79
C ASN A 570 -30.09 -6.04 26.90
N TYR A 571 -28.77 -6.11 27.07
CA TYR A 571 -28.17 -6.87 28.17
C TYR A 571 -28.59 -6.35 29.54
N LEU A 572 -28.49 -5.04 29.77
CA LEU A 572 -28.80 -4.41 31.06
C LEU A 572 -30.30 -4.50 31.38
N VAL A 573 -31.20 -4.27 30.40
CA VAL A 573 -32.65 -4.41 30.60
C VAL A 573 -33.02 -5.84 30.96
N THR A 574 -32.42 -6.84 30.32
CA THR A 574 -32.65 -8.25 30.67
C THR A 574 -32.21 -8.55 32.10
N LYS A 575 -31.06 -8.01 32.53
CA LYS A 575 -30.57 -8.15 33.90
C LYS A 575 -31.47 -7.44 34.92
N VAL A 576 -31.91 -6.23 34.63
CA VAL A 576 -32.86 -5.49 35.50
C VAL A 576 -34.15 -6.28 35.66
N ARG A 577 -34.71 -6.81 34.55
CA ARG A 577 -35.94 -7.60 34.59
C ARG A 577 -35.79 -8.83 35.51
N SER A 578 -34.70 -9.59 35.37
CA SER A 578 -34.42 -10.75 36.24
C SER A 578 -34.32 -10.35 37.69
N LEU A 579 -33.53 -9.32 38.03
CA LEU A 579 -33.35 -8.84 39.40
C LEU A 579 -34.66 -8.28 40.01
N THR A 580 -35.50 -7.63 39.19
CA THR A 580 -36.82 -7.15 39.61
C THR A 580 -37.74 -8.31 39.95
N ILE A 581 -37.79 -9.39 39.16
CA ILE A 581 -38.58 -10.59 39.44
C ILE A 581 -38.10 -11.20 40.78
N ASP A 582 -36.79 -11.42 40.97
CA ASP A 582 -36.23 -11.95 42.20
C ASP A 582 -36.59 -11.09 43.42
N THR A 583 -36.63 -9.78 43.26
CA THR A 583 -36.99 -8.83 44.30
C THR A 583 -38.47 -8.91 44.64
N HIS A 584 -39.37 -9.07 43.64
CA HIS A 584 -40.80 -9.26 43.86
C HIS A 584 -41.08 -10.56 44.62
N LEU A 585 -40.50 -11.68 44.18
CA LEU A 585 -40.67 -12.97 44.86
C LEU A 585 -40.22 -12.89 46.33
N TYR A 586 -39.10 -12.22 46.61
CA TYR A 586 -38.59 -12.05 47.97
C TYR A 586 -39.52 -11.18 48.84
N VAL A 587 -40.13 -10.13 48.30
CA VAL A 587 -41.12 -9.30 49.00
C VAL A 587 -42.36 -10.11 49.34
N ASP A 588 -42.84 -10.95 48.40
CA ASP A 588 -43.99 -11.82 48.65
C ASP A 588 -43.67 -12.87 49.74
N GLU A 589 -42.47 -13.47 49.70
CA GLU A 589 -41.97 -14.38 50.73
C GLU A 589 -41.95 -13.73 52.11
N LEU A 590 -41.44 -12.50 52.22
CA LEU A 590 -41.41 -11.72 53.47
C LEU A 590 -42.81 -11.38 53.99
N CYS A 591 -43.74 -11.02 53.11
CA CYS A 591 -45.12 -10.73 53.49
C CYS A 591 -45.85 -11.96 53.99
N LEU A 592 -45.67 -13.11 53.32
CA LEU A 592 -46.24 -14.38 53.76
C LEU A 592 -45.62 -14.86 55.07
N LEU A 593 -44.34 -14.68 55.28
CA LEU A 593 -43.65 -15.03 56.52
C LEU A 593 -44.14 -14.14 57.69
N ALA A 594 -44.33 -12.84 57.45
CA ALA A 594 -44.86 -11.92 58.46
C ALA A 594 -46.30 -12.29 58.87
N ASP A 595 -47.16 -12.64 57.91
CA ASP A 595 -48.52 -13.09 58.15
C ASP A 595 -48.57 -14.43 58.90
N ARG A 596 -47.73 -15.40 58.55
CA ARG A 596 -47.62 -16.70 59.24
C ARG A 596 -47.13 -16.58 60.68
N LEU A 597 -46.14 -15.73 60.95
CA LEU A 597 -45.52 -15.60 62.27
C LEU A 597 -46.28 -14.67 63.21
N PHE A 598 -46.95 -13.66 62.67
CA PHE A 598 -47.56 -12.59 63.46
C PHE A 598 -49.04 -12.31 63.13
N GLY A 599 -49.65 -13.04 62.16
CA GLY A 599 -51.08 -12.89 61.84
C GLY A 599 -51.99 -13.49 62.88
N GLY A 600 -53.09 -12.79 63.16
CA GLY A 600 -54.02 -13.17 64.26
C GLY A 600 -55.10 -14.17 63.93
N ASP A 601 -55.14 -14.71 62.69
CA ASP A 601 -56.10 -15.73 62.29
C ASP A 601 -55.49 -17.12 62.47
N LYS A 602 -55.71 -17.70 63.65
CA LYS A 602 -55.68 -19.13 63.88
C LYS A 602 -57.05 -19.64 64.20
#